data_d33cb11e7117bb0dbd6799691d0d73ba
#
_entry.id   d33cb11e7117bb0dbd6799691d0d73ba
#
_cell.length_a   1.000
_cell.length_b   1.000
_cell.length_c   1.000
_cell.angle_alpha   90.00
_cell.angle_beta   90.00
_cell.angle_gamma   90.00
#
_symmetry.space_group_name_H-M   'P 1'
#
loop_
_entity.id
_entity.type
_entity.pdbx_description
1 polymer ?
#
loop_
_entity_poly.entity_id
_entity_poly.type
_entity_poly.pdbx_seq_one_letter_code
_entity_poly.pdbx_strand_id
1 'polypeptide(L)'
;MAAKSVLVLKDNAGVALPASLVGTRGPAILETWFPGQEDGNIVADVLFGRVNPSGKLPVTFPLIGKGFLDHIEASQFPGTISADGKTQTVTYAERLAIGYRWYDANVSGRCAVRNGRNPCVAFPFGHGISYTTFKVAQPKLVADAKSGVWRATARV
;
A
#
# COMPACT_ATOMS: atom_id res chain seq x y z
N MET A 1 17.56 18.77 4.53
CA MET A 1 17.58 18.72 3.05
C MET A 1 16.20 18.38 2.43
N ALA A 2 15.16 18.23 3.09
CA ALA A 2 13.96 17.61 2.48
C ALA A 2 12.75 18.52 2.28
N ALA A 3 12.76 19.76 2.71
CA ALA A 3 11.57 20.62 2.69
C ALA A 3 11.07 21.01 1.28
N LYS A 4 11.79 20.65 0.23
CA LYS A 4 11.43 20.97 -1.17
C LYS A 4 11.69 19.84 -2.17
N SER A 5 11.80 18.60 -1.69
CA SER A 5 12.04 17.44 -2.56
C SER A 5 10.79 16.60 -2.66
N VAL A 6 10.52 16.08 -3.85
CA VAL A 6 9.49 15.08 -4.12
C VAL A 6 10.17 13.86 -4.74
N LEU A 7 9.90 12.69 -4.19
CA LEU A 7 10.29 11.41 -4.77
C LEU A 7 9.12 10.88 -5.60
N VAL A 8 9.34 10.70 -6.89
CA VAL A 8 8.35 10.06 -7.78
C VAL A 8 8.78 8.63 -8.01
N LEU A 9 7.97 7.70 -7.56
CA LEU A 9 8.12 6.27 -7.77
C LEU A 9 7.35 5.82 -9.00
N LYS A 10 7.95 4.92 -9.77
CA LYS A 10 7.37 4.34 -10.99
C LYS A 10 7.63 2.84 -10.97
N ASP A 11 6.88 2.18 -10.14
CA ASP A 11 7.13 0.78 -9.79
C ASP A 11 6.00 -0.13 -10.29
N ASN A 12 6.30 -1.42 -10.44
CA ASN A 12 5.32 -2.44 -10.83
C ASN A 12 4.69 -3.15 -9.61
N ALA A 13 5.23 -2.89 -8.42
CA ALA A 13 4.78 -3.50 -7.17
C ALA A 13 5.12 -2.59 -5.99
N GLY A 14 4.63 -2.91 -4.80
CA GLY A 14 5.05 -2.22 -3.59
C GLY A 14 6.54 -2.43 -3.33
N VAL A 15 7.29 -1.34 -3.14
CA VAL A 15 8.72 -1.38 -2.88
C VAL A 15 9.03 -1.16 -1.40
N ALA A 16 10.14 -1.75 -0.95
CA ALA A 16 10.64 -1.52 0.39
C ALA A 16 11.36 -0.15 0.46
N LEU A 17 10.97 0.67 1.42
CA LEU A 17 11.52 2.01 1.61
C LEU A 17 12.42 2.10 2.84
N PRO A 18 13.53 2.85 2.78
CA PRO A 18 14.32 3.13 3.97
C PRO A 18 13.55 4.07 4.92
N ALA A 19 13.72 3.87 6.22
CA ALA A 19 13.03 4.68 7.23
C ALA A 19 13.33 6.18 7.13
N SER A 20 14.47 6.56 6.53
CA SER A 20 14.85 7.96 6.31
C SER A 20 13.96 8.70 5.30
N LEU A 21 13.29 7.98 4.42
CA LEU A 21 12.34 8.55 3.44
C LEU A 21 10.91 8.65 3.97
N VAL A 22 10.63 8.04 5.14
CA VAL A 22 9.28 7.95 5.68
C VAL A 22 9.10 8.92 6.86
N GLY A 23 7.95 9.59 6.91
CA GLY A 23 7.59 10.50 7.99
C GLY A 23 7.90 11.98 7.67
N THR A 24 7.76 12.83 8.67
CA THR A 24 7.76 14.31 8.52
C THR A 24 9.09 14.92 8.07
N ARG A 25 10.17 14.16 8.18
CA ARG A 25 11.51 14.60 7.75
C ARG A 25 11.91 14.07 6.38
N GLY A 26 11.14 13.14 5.82
CA GLY A 26 11.35 12.62 4.48
C GLY A 26 10.78 13.55 3.40
N PRO A 27 11.05 13.27 2.12
CA PRO A 27 10.44 13.96 1.00
C PRO A 27 8.93 13.63 0.91
N ALA A 28 8.17 14.43 0.19
CA ALA A 28 6.88 13.99 -0.31
C ALA A 28 7.11 12.83 -1.31
N ILE A 29 6.24 11.82 -1.28
CA ILE A 29 6.35 10.66 -2.17
C ILE A 29 5.10 10.57 -3.02
N LEU A 30 5.28 10.48 -4.32
CA LEU A 30 4.23 10.24 -5.30
C LEU A 30 4.48 8.90 -5.98
N GLU A 31 3.52 7.98 -5.87
CA GLU A 31 3.56 6.71 -6.59
C GLU A 31 2.67 6.81 -7.81
N THR A 32 3.22 6.59 -8.99
CA THR A 32 2.52 6.73 -10.27
C THR A 32 2.37 5.43 -11.04
N TRP A 33 2.97 4.34 -10.56
CA TRP A 33 2.95 3.03 -11.23
C TRP A 33 3.42 3.14 -12.68
N PHE A 34 2.66 2.59 -13.61
CA PHE A 34 2.90 2.63 -15.04
C PHE A 34 1.88 3.52 -15.75
N PRO A 35 2.07 4.85 -15.76
CA PRO A 35 1.09 5.78 -16.30
C PRO A 35 1.00 5.79 -17.84
N GLY A 36 1.90 5.09 -18.52
CA GLY A 36 1.90 4.98 -19.98
C GLY A 36 2.47 6.21 -20.68
N GLN A 37 1.98 6.49 -21.88
CA GLN A 37 2.52 7.52 -22.77
C GLN A 37 2.43 8.94 -22.18
N GLU A 38 1.40 9.22 -21.39
CA GLU A 38 1.15 10.54 -20.78
C GLU A 38 1.87 10.75 -19.44
N ASP A 39 2.81 9.88 -19.07
CA ASP A 39 3.52 9.90 -17.79
C ASP A 39 4.01 11.30 -17.36
N GLY A 40 4.70 11.99 -18.25
CA GLY A 40 5.22 13.33 -17.94
C GLY A 40 4.12 14.34 -17.61
N ASN A 41 3.04 14.33 -18.36
CA ASN A 41 1.88 15.21 -18.15
C ASN A 41 1.16 14.87 -16.85
N ILE A 42 0.93 13.58 -16.58
CA ILE A 42 0.28 13.09 -15.37
C ILE A 42 1.07 13.51 -14.12
N VAL A 43 2.38 13.28 -14.11
CA VAL A 43 3.25 13.66 -13.00
C VAL A 43 3.25 15.18 -12.81
N ALA A 44 3.38 15.96 -13.90
CA ALA A 44 3.36 17.41 -13.82
C ALA A 44 2.03 17.95 -13.30
N ASP A 45 0.91 17.42 -13.77
CA ASP A 45 -0.42 17.86 -13.34
C ASP A 45 -0.68 17.65 -11.86
N VAL A 46 -0.19 16.52 -11.29
CA VAL A 46 -0.26 16.28 -9.87
C VAL A 46 0.72 17.19 -9.11
N LEU A 47 2.00 17.24 -9.51
CA LEU A 47 3.02 18.01 -8.79
C LEU A 47 2.72 19.52 -8.74
N PHE A 48 2.17 20.06 -9.80
CA PHE A 48 1.82 21.49 -9.90
C PHE A 48 0.36 21.80 -9.52
N GLY A 49 -0.37 20.81 -9.00
CA GLY A 49 -1.69 21.01 -8.41
C GLY A 49 -2.83 21.21 -9.40
N ARG A 50 -2.65 20.89 -10.68
CA ARG A 50 -3.74 20.88 -11.66
C ARG A 50 -4.73 19.76 -11.38
N VAL A 51 -4.23 18.64 -10.87
CA VAL A 51 -5.01 17.47 -10.49
C VAL A 51 -4.76 17.17 -9.02
N ASN A 52 -5.84 17.02 -8.26
CA ASN A 52 -5.77 16.60 -6.86
C ASN A 52 -5.55 15.08 -6.79
N PRO A 53 -4.48 14.59 -6.15
CA PRO A 53 -4.27 13.17 -5.98
C PRO A 53 -5.39 12.56 -5.14
N SER A 54 -6.05 11.54 -5.65
CA SER A 54 -7.16 10.83 -4.98
C SER A 54 -6.90 9.35 -4.81
N GLY A 55 -5.87 8.82 -5.46
CA GLY A 55 -5.50 7.41 -5.41
C GLY A 55 -5.12 6.93 -4.02
N LYS A 56 -5.40 5.66 -3.76
CA LYS A 56 -5.00 4.95 -2.54
C LYS A 56 -4.15 3.76 -2.93
N LEU A 57 -3.13 3.47 -2.11
CA LEU A 57 -2.24 2.35 -2.38
C LEU A 57 -3.00 1.01 -2.37
N PRO A 58 -2.91 0.21 -3.43
CA PRO A 58 -3.53 -1.11 -3.50
C PRO A 58 -2.69 -2.20 -2.83
N VAL A 59 -1.51 -1.85 -2.33
CA VAL A 59 -0.57 -2.75 -1.66
C VAL A 59 0.10 -2.05 -0.48
N THR A 60 0.63 -2.83 0.46
CA THR A 60 1.43 -2.31 1.58
C THR A 60 2.88 -2.12 1.13
N PHE A 61 3.45 -0.94 1.38
CA PHE A 61 4.88 -0.65 1.20
C PHE A 61 5.60 -0.92 2.52
N PRO A 62 6.52 -1.89 2.58
CA PRO A 62 7.26 -2.18 3.79
C PRO A 62 8.46 -1.24 4.00
N LEU A 63 9.00 -1.26 5.19
CA LEU A 63 10.36 -0.79 5.43
C LEU A 63 11.38 -1.84 4.97
N ILE A 64 12.54 -1.42 4.52
CA ILE A 64 13.64 -2.31 4.10
C ILE A 64 13.97 -3.32 5.20
N GLY A 65 14.10 -4.60 4.82
CA GLY A 65 14.37 -5.73 5.71
C GLY A 65 13.21 -6.11 6.63
N LYS A 66 11.99 -5.61 6.37
CA LYS A 66 10.80 -5.85 7.20
C LYS A 66 9.57 -6.24 6.37
N GLY A 67 9.73 -6.45 5.08
CA GLY A 67 8.67 -6.86 4.19
C GLY A 67 8.34 -8.35 4.29
N PHE A 68 7.24 -8.74 3.67
CA PHE A 68 6.84 -10.13 3.56
C PHE A 68 7.98 -11.02 3.03
N LEU A 69 8.60 -10.61 1.92
CA LEU A 69 9.67 -11.37 1.26
C LEU A 69 10.96 -11.50 2.10
N ASP A 70 11.16 -10.63 3.09
CA ASP A 70 12.32 -10.71 4.00
C ASP A 70 12.13 -11.78 5.09
N HIS A 71 10.96 -12.41 5.18
CA HIS A 71 10.56 -13.25 6.32
C HIS A 71 9.87 -14.56 5.91
N ILE A 72 9.91 -14.91 4.65
CA ILE A 72 9.37 -16.17 4.14
C ILE A 72 10.51 -17.12 3.78
N GLU A 73 10.17 -18.40 3.71
CA GLU A 73 11.13 -19.45 3.35
C GLU A 73 11.38 -19.49 1.84
N ALA A 74 12.56 -19.98 1.46
CA ALA A 74 12.90 -20.14 0.05
C ALA A 74 11.90 -21.02 -0.73
N SER A 75 11.25 -21.97 -0.06
CA SER A 75 10.17 -22.79 -0.64
C SER A 75 8.92 -22.00 -1.01
N GLN A 76 8.69 -20.84 -0.37
CA GLN A 76 7.58 -19.93 -0.70
C GLN A 76 7.97 -18.97 -1.83
N PHE A 77 9.21 -18.43 -1.81
CA PHE A 77 9.74 -17.58 -2.87
C PHE A 77 11.27 -17.56 -2.84
N PRO A 78 11.95 -17.80 -3.95
CA PRO A 78 11.44 -18.03 -5.31
C PRO A 78 10.87 -19.44 -5.55
N GLY A 79 10.89 -20.33 -4.58
CA GLY A 79 10.51 -21.72 -4.67
C GLY A 79 11.72 -22.67 -4.73
N THR A 80 11.44 -23.96 -4.80
CA THR A 80 12.44 -25.02 -4.90
C THR A 80 12.48 -25.59 -6.30
N ILE A 81 13.70 -25.82 -6.81
CA ILE A 81 13.92 -26.44 -8.13
C ILE A 81 14.16 -27.93 -7.91
N SER A 82 13.51 -28.78 -8.71
CA SER A 82 13.72 -30.24 -8.71
C SER A 82 15.18 -30.59 -9.04
N ALA A 83 15.62 -31.79 -8.62
CA ALA A 83 16.99 -32.23 -8.84
C ALA A 83 17.39 -32.31 -10.31
N ASP A 84 16.43 -32.51 -11.22
CA ASP A 84 16.65 -32.53 -12.68
C ASP A 84 16.57 -31.11 -13.30
N GLY A 85 16.33 -30.06 -12.51
CA GLY A 85 16.27 -28.68 -12.95
C GLY A 85 15.06 -28.29 -13.79
N LYS A 86 14.06 -29.18 -13.93
CA LYS A 86 12.94 -29.00 -14.88
C LYS A 86 11.70 -28.41 -14.24
N THR A 87 11.52 -28.60 -12.94
CA THR A 87 10.31 -28.18 -12.23
C THR A 87 10.66 -27.24 -11.11
N GLN A 88 9.99 -26.10 -11.06
CA GLN A 88 10.03 -25.19 -9.94
C GLN A 88 8.71 -25.27 -9.17
N THR A 89 8.81 -25.53 -7.88
CA THR A 89 7.64 -25.63 -6.99
C THR A 89 7.65 -24.47 -6.01
N VAL A 90 6.53 -23.78 -5.92
CA VAL A 90 6.27 -22.70 -4.96
C VAL A 90 5.21 -23.16 -3.98
N THR A 91 5.47 -23.02 -2.69
CA THR A 91 4.56 -23.44 -1.64
C THR A 91 3.94 -22.22 -0.98
N TYR A 92 2.64 -22.02 -1.12
CA TYR A 92 1.89 -20.94 -0.48
C TYR A 92 1.57 -21.26 0.99
N ALA A 93 2.61 -21.38 1.82
CA ALA A 93 2.47 -21.72 3.24
C ALA A 93 1.75 -20.62 4.04
N GLU A 94 1.82 -19.37 3.58
CA GLU A 94 1.12 -18.22 4.15
C GLU A 94 -0.40 -18.28 3.97
N ARG A 95 -0.89 -19.07 3.03
CA ARG A 95 -2.32 -19.27 2.73
C ARG A 95 -3.03 -17.92 2.49
N LEU A 96 -3.96 -17.53 3.38
CA LEU A 96 -4.71 -16.27 3.29
C LEU A 96 -3.99 -15.07 3.93
N ALA A 97 -2.86 -15.29 4.60
CA ALA A 97 -2.08 -14.23 5.23
C ALA A 97 -1.12 -13.60 4.21
N ILE A 98 -1.66 -12.96 3.17
CA ILE A 98 -0.90 -12.26 2.13
C ILE A 98 -1.19 -10.76 2.15
N GLY A 99 -0.31 -9.95 1.55
CA GLY A 99 -0.46 -8.51 1.49
C GLY A 99 -0.62 -7.90 2.89
N TYR A 100 -1.56 -6.98 3.08
CA TYR A 100 -1.80 -6.35 4.37
C TYR A 100 -2.17 -7.34 5.48
N ARG A 101 -2.81 -8.47 5.14
CA ARG A 101 -3.18 -9.51 6.13
C ARG A 101 -1.97 -10.15 6.78
N TRP A 102 -0.85 -10.27 6.05
CA TRP A 102 0.38 -10.79 6.64
C TRP A 102 0.91 -9.84 7.73
N TYR A 103 0.89 -8.52 7.46
CA TYR A 103 1.30 -7.52 8.45
C TYR A 103 0.37 -7.50 9.65
N ASP A 104 -0.93 -7.66 9.45
CA ASP A 104 -1.92 -7.74 10.52
C ASP A 104 -1.75 -9.02 11.35
N ALA A 105 -1.49 -10.17 10.72
CA ALA A 105 -1.23 -11.43 11.42
C ALA A 105 0.05 -11.39 12.28
N ASN A 106 1.00 -10.51 11.98
CA ASN A 106 2.25 -10.33 12.72
C ASN A 106 2.18 -9.24 13.80
N VAL A 107 0.99 -8.76 14.15
CA VAL A 107 0.84 -7.67 15.15
C VAL A 107 1.40 -8.00 16.54
N SER A 108 1.42 -9.26 16.93
CA SER A 108 1.98 -9.72 18.21
C SER A 108 3.46 -10.08 18.13
N GLY A 109 4.04 -10.11 16.95
CA GLY A 109 5.43 -10.49 16.71
C GLY A 109 6.32 -9.29 16.41
N ARG A 110 7.24 -9.49 15.46
CA ARG A 110 8.22 -8.51 15.00
C ARG A 110 7.59 -7.20 14.48
N CYS A 111 6.41 -7.29 13.87
CA CYS A 111 5.65 -6.18 13.32
C CYS A 111 4.50 -5.74 14.26
N ALA A 112 4.60 -6.00 15.57
CA ALA A 112 3.58 -5.60 16.51
C ALA A 112 3.35 -4.09 16.50
N VAL A 113 2.08 -3.70 16.39
CA VAL A 113 1.68 -2.28 16.37
C VAL A 113 2.07 -1.61 17.68
N ARG A 114 2.76 -0.47 17.59
CA ARG A 114 3.16 0.37 18.73
C ARG A 114 2.71 1.80 18.45
N ASN A 115 1.99 2.40 19.40
CA ASN A 115 1.47 3.77 19.26
C ASN A 115 0.71 4.00 17.93
N GLY A 116 -0.13 3.03 17.55
CA GLY A 116 -0.93 3.10 16.32
C GLY A 116 -0.15 2.92 15.01
N ARG A 117 1.13 2.52 15.07
CA ARG A 117 1.97 2.30 13.88
C ARG A 117 2.52 0.88 13.88
N ASN A 118 2.50 0.26 12.70
CA ASN A 118 3.21 -0.99 12.46
C ASN A 118 4.68 -0.68 12.11
N PRO A 119 5.67 -1.17 12.89
CA PRO A 119 7.08 -0.83 12.68
C PRO A 119 7.71 -1.48 11.44
N CYS A 120 6.97 -2.33 10.74
CA CYS A 120 7.41 -2.96 9.50
C CYS A 120 6.88 -2.26 8.25
N VAL A 121 5.93 -1.34 8.41
CA VAL A 121 5.19 -0.72 7.31
C VAL A 121 5.63 0.73 7.12
N ALA A 122 6.03 1.06 5.91
CA ALA A 122 6.27 2.44 5.48
C ALA A 122 4.94 3.13 5.18
N PHE A 123 4.14 2.53 4.29
CA PHE A 123 2.80 2.98 3.95
C PHE A 123 1.85 1.78 3.87
N PRO A 124 0.73 1.78 4.61
CA PRO A 124 -0.20 0.66 4.61
C PRO A 124 -1.05 0.63 3.33
N PHE A 125 -1.61 -0.53 3.02
CA PHE A 125 -2.71 -0.66 2.06
C PHE A 125 -3.79 0.40 2.34
N GLY A 126 -4.29 1.03 1.29
CA GLY A 126 -5.30 2.08 1.39
C GLY A 126 -4.75 3.46 1.78
N HIS A 127 -3.43 3.60 2.02
CA HIS A 127 -2.82 4.91 2.27
C HIS A 127 -2.88 5.80 1.04
N GLY A 128 -3.12 7.07 1.24
CA GLY A 128 -3.08 8.10 0.22
C GLY A 128 -3.58 9.43 0.79
N ILE A 129 -2.91 10.51 0.42
CA ILE A 129 -3.19 11.86 0.89
C ILE A 129 -3.63 12.70 -0.31
N SER A 130 -4.61 13.55 -0.09
CA SER A 130 -5.06 14.55 -1.07
C SER A 130 -4.56 15.94 -0.71
N TYR A 131 -4.58 16.87 -1.65
CA TYR A 131 -4.29 18.28 -1.38
C TYR A 131 -5.42 18.99 -0.64
N THR A 132 -6.59 18.36 -0.59
CA THR A 132 -7.74 18.83 0.16
C THR A 132 -8.23 17.79 1.15
N THR A 133 -9.13 18.18 2.03
CA THR A 133 -9.77 17.30 3.01
C THR A 133 -11.24 17.14 2.71
N PHE A 134 -11.76 15.94 2.99
CA PHE A 134 -13.16 15.62 2.84
C PHE A 134 -13.76 15.30 4.21
N LYS A 135 -14.96 15.80 4.45
CA LYS A 135 -15.72 15.50 5.66
C LYS A 135 -16.96 14.71 5.29
N VAL A 136 -17.01 13.46 5.69
CA VAL A 136 -18.22 12.64 5.57
C VAL A 136 -19.09 12.89 6.79
N ALA A 137 -20.32 13.36 6.56
CA ALA A 137 -21.26 13.67 7.61
C ALA A 137 -22.62 13.00 7.34
N GLN A 138 -23.42 12.87 8.41
CA GLN A 138 -24.79 12.36 8.35
C GLN A 138 -24.91 11.00 7.62
N PRO A 139 -24.12 9.98 7.98
CA PRO A 139 -24.32 8.65 7.40
C PRO A 139 -25.73 8.14 7.76
N LYS A 140 -26.45 7.66 6.76
CA LYS A 140 -27.79 7.11 6.93
C LYS A 140 -27.89 5.78 6.19
N LEU A 141 -28.36 4.76 6.86
CA LEU A 141 -28.60 3.45 6.28
C LEU A 141 -30.10 3.13 6.41
N VAL A 142 -30.73 2.82 5.32
CA VAL A 142 -32.16 2.48 5.28
C VAL A 142 -32.30 1.12 4.57
N ALA A 143 -32.99 0.19 5.25
CA ALA A 143 -33.38 -1.08 4.66
C ALA A 143 -34.77 -0.94 4.05
N ASP A 144 -34.94 -1.43 2.84
CA ASP A 144 -36.25 -1.68 2.26
C ASP A 144 -36.64 -3.14 2.53
N ALA A 145 -37.51 -3.33 3.49
CA ALA A 145 -37.94 -4.66 3.92
C ALA A 145 -38.67 -5.47 2.83
N LYS A 146 -39.21 -4.80 1.78
CA LYS A 146 -39.94 -5.46 0.70
C LYS A 146 -39.00 -5.96 -0.41
N SER A 147 -37.98 -5.18 -0.73
CA SER A 147 -37.02 -5.50 -1.80
C SER A 147 -35.73 -6.16 -1.32
N GLY A 148 -35.47 -6.18 -0.01
CA GLY A 148 -34.19 -6.63 0.54
C GLY A 148 -33.01 -5.69 0.22
N VAL A 149 -33.27 -4.51 -0.36
CA VAL A 149 -32.25 -3.56 -0.76
C VAL A 149 -31.88 -2.64 0.41
N TRP A 150 -30.59 -2.43 0.59
CA TRP A 150 -30.06 -1.44 1.53
C TRP A 150 -29.58 -0.19 0.79
N ARG A 151 -30.03 0.97 1.25
CA ARG A 151 -29.58 2.25 0.72
C ARG A 151 -28.74 2.98 1.76
N ALA A 152 -27.46 3.21 1.42
CA ALA A 152 -26.56 4.03 2.21
C ALA A 152 -26.45 5.43 1.57
N THR A 153 -26.56 6.47 2.38
CA THR A 153 -26.36 7.87 1.96
C THR A 153 -25.48 8.59 2.97
N ALA A 154 -24.70 9.54 2.49
CA ALA A 154 -23.92 10.44 3.31
C ALA A 154 -23.77 11.79 2.60
N ARG A 155 -23.48 12.83 3.36
CA ARG A 155 -23.06 14.14 2.82
C ARG A 155 -21.53 14.16 2.80
N VAL A 156 -20.96 14.57 1.70
CA VAL A 156 -19.52 14.82 1.53
C VAL A 156 -19.27 16.30 1.31
#